data_98a20b8eeace63cac1048674c6b24f75
#
_entry.id   98a20b8eeace63cac1048674c6b24f75
#
_cell.length_a   1.000
_cell.length_b   1.000
_cell.length_c   1.000
_cell.angle_alpha   90.00
_cell.angle_beta   90.00
_cell.angle_gamma   90.00
#
_symmetry.space_group_name_H-M   'P 1'
#
loop_
_entity.id
_entity.type
_entity.pdbx_description
1 polymer ?
#
loop_
_entity_poly.entity_id
_entity_poly.type
_entity_poly.pdbx_seq_one_letter_code
_entity_poly.pdbx_strand_id
1 'polypeptide(L)'
;MDPIGLALETFDGAGQQRLTENGEPIDTSGEINGIPFADAVGLGQALRQDPASSSCVVNRAYAYAAARDIQRGEREWMTHLEGEFASDGYRLRGLFRRIATSDALYAIGTPSLKTARLGSGEPTS
;
A
#
# COMPACT_ATOMS: atom_id res chain seq x y z
N MET A 1 -9.51 -9.47 -19.19
CA MET A 1 -10.65 -9.08 -18.33
C MET A 1 -10.07 -8.43 -17.09
N ASP A 2 -10.64 -7.34 -16.60
CA ASP A 2 -10.13 -6.61 -15.41
C ASP A 2 -10.90 -7.05 -14.17
N PRO A 3 -10.38 -8.00 -13.35
CA PRO A 3 -11.10 -8.51 -12.18
C PRO A 3 -11.37 -7.43 -11.13
N ILE A 4 -10.49 -6.41 -11.05
CA ILE A 4 -10.64 -5.30 -10.10
C ILE A 4 -11.81 -4.39 -10.53
N GLY A 5 -11.91 -4.12 -11.83
CA GLY A 5 -13.02 -3.35 -12.39
C GLY A 5 -14.36 -4.02 -12.16
N LEU A 6 -14.44 -5.33 -12.38
CA LEU A 6 -15.66 -6.12 -12.14
C LEU A 6 -16.19 -6.02 -10.71
N ALA A 7 -15.31 -5.97 -9.70
CA ALA A 7 -15.72 -5.82 -8.31
C ALA A 7 -16.51 -4.52 -8.03
N LEU A 8 -16.36 -3.51 -8.88
CA LEU A 8 -17.01 -2.21 -8.75
C LEU A 8 -18.20 -2.02 -9.69
N GLU A 9 -18.55 -3.00 -10.52
CA GLU A 9 -19.66 -2.92 -11.49
C GLU A 9 -21.05 -2.74 -10.85
N THR A 10 -21.18 -3.05 -9.56
CA THR A 10 -22.41 -2.73 -8.81
C THR A 10 -22.60 -1.24 -8.54
N PHE A 11 -21.70 -0.39 -9.03
CA PHE A 11 -21.85 1.05 -8.95
C PHE A 11 -21.90 1.66 -10.36
N ASP A 12 -22.87 2.52 -10.60
CA ASP A 12 -22.98 3.26 -11.87
C ASP A 12 -22.03 4.47 -11.91
N GLY A 13 -22.01 5.17 -13.04
CA GLY A 13 -21.17 6.38 -13.23
C GLY A 13 -21.51 7.56 -12.29
N ALA A 14 -22.64 7.52 -11.58
CA ALA A 14 -23.06 8.48 -10.57
C ALA A 14 -22.78 7.97 -9.14
N GLY A 15 -22.21 6.77 -9.00
CA GLY A 15 -21.93 6.12 -7.71
C GLY A 15 -23.16 5.50 -7.05
N GLN A 16 -24.26 5.31 -7.79
CA GLN A 16 -25.47 4.65 -7.29
C GLN A 16 -25.32 3.14 -7.42
N GLN A 17 -25.78 2.40 -6.41
CA GLN A 17 -25.72 0.96 -6.44
C GLN A 17 -26.74 0.38 -7.42
N ARG A 18 -26.29 -0.57 -8.26
CA ARG A 18 -27.10 -1.39 -9.15
C ARG A 18 -26.75 -2.86 -8.96
N LEU A 19 -27.76 -3.72 -8.92
CA LEU A 19 -27.56 -5.16 -8.68
C LEU A 19 -27.78 -6.01 -9.93
N THR A 20 -28.38 -5.41 -10.96
CA THR A 20 -28.70 -6.11 -12.23
C THR A 20 -28.33 -5.26 -13.41
N GLU A 21 -27.94 -5.91 -14.50
CA GLU A 21 -27.74 -5.31 -15.81
C GLU A 21 -28.53 -6.11 -16.86
N ASN A 22 -29.35 -5.43 -17.66
CA ASN A 22 -30.24 -6.07 -18.65
C ASN A 22 -31.15 -7.20 -18.09
N GLY A 23 -31.50 -7.10 -16.80
CA GLY A 23 -32.32 -8.10 -16.11
C GLY A 23 -31.55 -9.26 -15.48
N GLU A 24 -30.25 -9.37 -15.70
CA GLU A 24 -29.39 -10.40 -15.10
C GLU A 24 -28.60 -9.85 -13.90
N PRO A 25 -28.35 -10.66 -12.86
CA PRO A 25 -27.52 -10.28 -11.73
C PRO A 25 -26.08 -9.96 -12.18
N ILE A 26 -25.51 -8.89 -11.62
CA ILE A 26 -24.11 -8.55 -11.87
C ILE A 26 -23.20 -9.45 -11.02
N ASP A 27 -22.29 -10.19 -11.67
CA ASP A 27 -21.28 -11.01 -10.99
C ASP A 27 -20.02 -10.16 -10.77
N THR A 28 -19.74 -9.83 -9.50
CA THR A 28 -18.59 -9.05 -9.06
C THR A 28 -17.47 -9.88 -8.47
N SER A 29 -17.60 -11.21 -8.54
CA SER A 29 -16.57 -12.12 -8.02
C SER A 29 -15.30 -12.09 -8.87
N GLY A 30 -14.18 -12.30 -8.20
CA GLY A 30 -12.88 -12.35 -8.86
C GLY A 30 -11.79 -12.89 -7.95
N GLU A 31 -10.56 -12.77 -8.42
CA GLU A 31 -9.36 -13.21 -7.70
C GLU A 31 -8.22 -12.23 -7.94
N ILE A 32 -7.44 -11.95 -6.90
CA ILE A 32 -6.19 -11.21 -7.00
C ILE A 32 -5.05 -12.01 -6.35
N ASN A 33 -4.02 -12.34 -7.12
CA ASN A 33 -2.86 -13.11 -6.67
C ASN A 33 -3.22 -14.41 -5.89
N GLY A 34 -4.26 -15.13 -6.33
CA GLY A 34 -4.73 -16.34 -5.68
C GLY A 34 -5.68 -16.11 -4.48
N ILE A 35 -6.03 -14.88 -4.18
CA ILE A 35 -6.96 -14.53 -3.09
C ILE A 35 -8.32 -14.20 -3.71
N PRO A 36 -9.36 -15.05 -3.51
CA PRO A 36 -10.68 -14.82 -4.08
C PRO A 36 -11.42 -13.71 -3.33
N PHE A 37 -12.31 -13.02 -4.04
CA PHE A 37 -13.26 -12.07 -3.48
C PHE A 37 -14.62 -12.17 -4.17
N ALA A 38 -15.69 -11.77 -3.49
CA ALA A 38 -17.05 -11.82 -4.01
C ALA A 38 -17.58 -10.43 -4.42
N ASP A 39 -17.03 -9.36 -3.89
CA ASP A 39 -17.50 -7.99 -4.08
C ASP A 39 -16.40 -6.96 -3.78
N ALA A 40 -16.71 -5.67 -3.85
CA ALA A 40 -15.78 -4.58 -3.57
C ALA A 40 -15.21 -4.62 -2.14
N VAL A 41 -15.99 -5.08 -1.15
CA VAL A 41 -15.53 -5.21 0.24
C VAL A 41 -14.54 -6.36 0.35
N GLY A 42 -14.87 -7.49 -0.26
CA GLY A 42 -13.98 -8.66 -0.38
C GLY A 42 -12.69 -8.32 -1.11
N LEU A 43 -12.75 -7.55 -2.20
CA LEU A 43 -11.56 -7.04 -2.90
C LEU A 43 -10.67 -6.22 -1.96
N GLY A 44 -11.25 -5.30 -1.16
CA GLY A 44 -10.49 -4.52 -0.18
C GLY A 44 -9.79 -5.40 0.86
N GLN A 45 -10.44 -6.48 1.30
CA GLN A 45 -9.85 -7.47 2.21
C GLN A 45 -8.74 -8.28 1.55
N ALA A 46 -8.93 -8.70 0.30
CA ALA A 46 -7.93 -9.43 -0.49
C ALA A 46 -6.67 -8.57 -0.71
N LEU A 47 -6.83 -7.30 -1.09
CA LEU A 47 -5.74 -6.34 -1.24
C LEU A 47 -4.96 -6.12 0.06
N ARG A 48 -5.65 -6.09 1.20
CA ARG A 48 -5.02 -5.97 2.52
C ARG A 48 -4.20 -7.20 2.88
N GLN A 49 -4.62 -8.38 2.45
CA GLN A 49 -3.93 -9.66 2.70
C GLN A 49 -2.79 -9.91 1.71
N ASP A 50 -2.79 -9.22 0.57
CA ASP A 50 -1.77 -9.39 -0.46
C ASP A 50 -0.49 -8.59 -0.13
N PRO A 51 0.64 -9.25 0.16
CA PRO A 51 1.90 -8.57 0.48
C PRO A 51 2.40 -7.68 -0.68
N ALA A 52 2.12 -8.05 -1.93
CA ALA A 52 2.54 -7.27 -3.09
C ALA A 52 1.83 -5.91 -3.15
N SER A 53 0.56 -5.86 -2.73
CA SER A 53 -0.21 -4.63 -2.67
C SER A 53 0.35 -3.66 -1.61
N SER A 54 0.64 -4.14 -0.40
CA SER A 54 1.22 -3.32 0.66
C SER A 54 2.63 -2.84 0.33
N SER A 55 3.47 -3.71 -0.24
CA SER A 55 4.81 -3.36 -0.74
C SER A 55 4.73 -2.28 -1.83
N CYS A 56 3.81 -2.42 -2.78
CA CYS A 56 3.59 -1.42 -3.82
C CYS A 56 3.25 -0.04 -3.25
N VAL A 57 2.37 0.04 -2.24
CA VAL A 57 2.00 1.30 -1.58
C VAL A 57 3.22 1.95 -0.92
N VAL A 58 4.01 1.18 -0.15
CA VAL A 58 5.20 1.68 0.53
C VAL A 58 6.23 2.19 -0.49
N ASN A 59 6.50 1.40 -1.53
CA ASN A 59 7.44 1.75 -2.59
C ASN A 59 7.04 3.05 -3.30
N ARG A 60 5.77 3.19 -3.67
CA ARG A 60 5.26 4.40 -4.34
C ARG A 60 5.31 5.63 -3.43
N ALA A 61 4.95 5.48 -2.15
CA ALA A 61 5.00 6.55 -1.18
C ALA A 61 6.44 7.06 -0.97
N TYR A 62 7.40 6.14 -0.84
CA TYR A 62 8.80 6.50 -0.67
C TYR A 62 9.40 7.13 -1.93
N ALA A 63 9.17 6.53 -3.11
CA ALA A 63 9.66 7.09 -4.38
C ALA A 63 9.11 8.49 -4.65
N TYR A 64 7.83 8.72 -4.31
CA TYR A 64 7.22 10.05 -4.41
C TYR A 64 7.91 11.06 -3.47
N ALA A 65 8.14 10.69 -2.21
CA ALA A 65 8.79 11.57 -1.24
C ALA A 65 10.27 11.86 -1.58
N ALA A 66 10.99 10.83 -2.09
CA ALA A 66 12.37 10.95 -2.50
C ALA A 66 12.56 11.63 -3.88
N ALA A 67 11.46 11.83 -4.64
CA ALA A 67 11.44 12.34 -6.01
C ALA A 67 12.37 11.58 -6.98
N ARG A 68 12.58 10.28 -6.73
CA ARG A 68 13.44 9.38 -7.52
C ARG A 68 13.05 7.92 -7.32
N ASP A 69 13.53 7.05 -8.20
CA ASP A 69 13.38 5.60 -8.05
C ASP A 69 14.18 5.06 -6.85
N ILE A 70 13.66 3.96 -6.28
CA ILE A 70 14.28 3.24 -5.18
C ILE A 70 15.55 2.55 -5.66
N GLN A 71 16.64 2.75 -4.94
CA GLN A 71 17.95 2.20 -5.27
C GLN A 71 18.16 0.82 -4.64
N ARG A 72 19.08 0.03 -5.23
CA ARG A 72 19.36 -1.33 -4.74
C ARG A 72 19.77 -1.38 -3.27
N GLY A 73 20.50 -0.37 -2.81
CA GLY A 73 20.95 -0.30 -1.41
C GLY A 73 19.87 0.09 -0.40
N GLU A 74 18.68 0.48 -0.88
CA GLU A 74 17.54 0.86 -0.03
C GLU A 74 16.59 -0.30 0.27
N ARG A 75 16.84 -1.50 -0.28
CA ARG A 75 15.94 -2.65 -0.11
C ARG A 75 15.67 -2.99 1.36
N GLU A 76 16.71 -2.99 2.18
CA GLU A 76 16.59 -3.30 3.59
C GLU A 76 15.73 -2.26 4.33
N TRP A 77 15.91 -0.98 3.99
CA TRP A 77 15.07 0.09 4.47
C TRP A 77 13.61 -0.05 4.02
N MET A 78 13.38 -0.42 2.76
CA MET A 78 12.02 -0.65 2.25
C MET A 78 11.34 -1.80 2.97
N THR A 79 12.03 -2.93 3.19
CA THR A 79 11.50 -4.05 3.98
C THR A 79 11.15 -3.64 5.41
N HIS A 80 11.97 -2.80 6.03
CA HIS A 80 11.67 -2.24 7.35
C HIS A 80 10.39 -1.38 7.34
N LEU A 81 10.26 -0.47 6.37
CA LEU A 81 9.06 0.36 6.22
C LEU A 81 7.78 -0.48 5.98
N GLU A 82 7.88 -1.55 5.20
CA GLU A 82 6.78 -2.49 4.97
C GLU A 82 6.31 -3.15 6.27
N GLY A 83 7.26 -3.63 7.08
CA GLY A 83 6.97 -4.20 8.39
C GLY A 83 6.31 -3.21 9.35
N GLU A 84 6.84 -1.99 9.40
CA GLU A 84 6.28 -0.90 10.21
C GLU A 84 4.88 -0.48 9.75
N PHE A 85 4.65 -0.43 8.43
CA PHE A 85 3.33 -0.12 7.86
C PHE A 85 2.29 -1.19 8.22
N ALA A 86 2.67 -2.46 8.14
CA ALA A 86 1.80 -3.57 8.54
C ALA A 86 1.50 -3.54 10.06
N SER A 87 2.52 -3.32 10.90
CA SER A 87 2.37 -3.26 12.36
C SER A 87 1.50 -2.09 12.82
N ASP A 88 1.51 -0.96 12.09
CA ASP A 88 0.65 0.21 12.33
C ASP A 88 -0.78 0.04 11.76
N GLY A 89 -1.14 -1.15 11.32
CA GLY A 89 -2.47 -1.47 10.76
C GLY A 89 -2.75 -0.83 9.41
N TYR A 90 -1.73 -0.66 8.60
CA TYR A 90 -1.80 -0.09 7.24
C TYR A 90 -2.29 1.37 7.20
N ARG A 91 -1.89 2.17 8.18
CA ARG A 91 -2.26 3.59 8.27
C ARG A 91 -1.34 4.46 7.41
N LEU A 92 -1.84 4.96 6.29
CA LEU A 92 -1.09 5.81 5.37
C LEU A 92 -0.48 7.05 6.05
N ARG A 93 -1.21 7.67 6.98
CA ARG A 93 -0.70 8.83 7.72
C ARG A 93 0.55 8.48 8.55
N GLY A 94 0.59 7.29 9.16
CA GLY A 94 1.74 6.76 9.88
C GLY A 94 2.93 6.56 8.93
N LEU A 95 2.68 5.92 7.78
CA LEU A 95 3.69 5.70 6.76
C LEU A 95 4.32 7.02 6.27
N PHE A 96 3.51 8.00 5.87
CA PHE A 96 4.02 9.30 5.41
C PHE A 96 4.82 10.03 6.48
N ARG A 97 4.38 9.98 7.74
CA ARG A 97 5.13 10.57 8.85
C ARG A 97 6.51 9.90 9.00
N ARG A 98 6.57 8.56 9.00
CA ARG A 98 7.82 7.81 9.11
C ARG A 98 8.79 8.15 7.98
N ILE A 99 8.29 8.20 6.74
CA ILE A 99 9.11 8.60 5.59
C ILE A 99 9.66 10.01 5.78
N ALA A 100 8.80 10.98 6.08
CA ALA A 100 9.18 12.39 6.19
C ALA A 100 10.13 12.70 7.36
N THR A 101 10.09 11.90 8.42
CA THR A 101 10.98 12.11 9.60
C THR A 101 12.19 11.18 9.60
N SER A 102 12.37 10.34 8.55
CA SER A 102 13.52 9.44 8.47
C SER A 102 14.75 10.12 7.91
N ASP A 103 15.91 9.89 8.52
CA ASP A 103 17.18 10.35 7.98
C ASP A 103 17.49 9.75 6.61
N ALA A 104 16.88 8.58 6.30
CA ALA A 104 17.02 7.91 5.01
C ALA A 104 16.54 8.78 3.84
N LEU A 105 15.49 9.60 4.04
CA LEU A 105 14.98 10.50 3.01
C LEU A 105 15.98 11.60 2.63
N TYR A 106 16.74 12.08 3.62
CA TYR A 106 17.68 13.21 3.49
C TYR A 106 19.13 12.78 3.28
N ALA A 107 19.41 11.47 3.34
CA ALA A 107 20.77 10.97 3.18
C ALA A 107 21.27 11.20 1.74
N ILE A 108 22.47 11.77 1.63
CA ILE A 108 23.19 11.85 0.36
C ILE A 108 23.90 10.50 0.15
N GLY A 109 23.33 9.64 -0.67
CA GLY A 109 23.83 8.30 -0.90
C GLY A 109 22.79 7.23 -0.55
N THR A 110 23.23 5.97 -0.50
CA THR A 110 22.33 4.85 -0.18
C THR A 110 22.07 4.79 1.32
N PRO A 111 20.85 5.02 1.80
CA PRO A 111 20.53 4.95 3.23
C PRO A 111 20.69 3.51 3.74
N SER A 112 21.25 3.36 4.94
CA SER A 112 21.30 2.10 5.66
C SER A 112 20.31 2.10 6.83
N LEU A 113 19.90 0.92 7.31
CA LEU A 113 19.07 0.81 8.52
C LEU A 113 19.68 1.49 9.74
N LYS A 114 21.01 1.52 9.82
CA LYS A 114 21.73 2.18 10.91
C LYS A 114 21.53 3.70 10.90
N THR A 115 21.55 4.32 9.73
CA THR A 115 21.31 5.75 9.54
C THR A 115 19.87 6.12 9.86
N ALA A 116 18.90 5.26 9.49
CA ALA A 116 17.49 5.50 9.70
C ALA A 116 17.05 5.44 11.19
N ARG A 117 17.78 4.67 12.04
CA ARG A 117 17.45 4.53 13.48
C ARG A 117 18.00 5.66 14.36
N LEU A 118 19.02 6.36 13.90
CA LEU A 118 19.65 7.45 14.70
C LEU A 118 18.77 8.71 14.82
N GLY A 119 17.74 8.85 13.99
CA GLY A 119 16.79 9.97 14.05
C GLY A 119 15.66 9.82 15.09
N SER A 120 15.48 8.63 15.70
CA SER A 120 14.58 8.43 16.82
C SER A 120 15.32 8.76 18.14
N GLY A 121 15.50 10.06 18.41
CA GLY A 121 16.17 10.56 19.60
C GLY A 121 15.63 9.92 20.88
N GLU A 122 16.49 9.16 21.52
CA GLU A 122 16.31 8.76 22.91
C GLU A 122 16.40 10.04 23.77
N PRO A 123 15.45 10.35 24.62
CA PRO A 123 15.61 11.42 25.58
C PRO A 123 16.65 10.94 26.60
N THR A 124 17.84 11.53 26.59
CA THR A 124 18.81 11.39 27.67
C THR A 124 18.20 11.96 28.95
N SER A 125 18.03 11.09 29.92
CA SER A 125 17.71 11.42 31.33
C SER A 125 18.79 12.27 31.93
#